data_2d2706588ea98dcffed875555573828e
#
_entry.id   2d2706588ea98dcffed875555573828e
#
_cell.length_a   1.000
_cell.length_b   1.000
_cell.length_c   1.000
_cell.angle_alpha   90.00
_cell.angle_beta   90.00
_cell.angle_gamma   90.00
#
_symmetry.space_group_name_H-M   'P 1'
#
loop_
_entity.id
_entity.type
_entity.pdbx_description
1 polymer ?
#
loop_
_entity_poly.entity_id
_entity_poly.type
_entity_poly.pdbx_seq_one_letter_code
_entity_poly.pdbx_strand_id
1 'polypeptide(L)'
;MLFSVLLSLYHKESPLFLRQSLTSIFTQTLLPIEVVLVEDGPLTDELYAVIKEFTSQHPELKVISLPTNRGLGKALNEGLKHCSYDLVARMDTD
;
A
#
# COMPACT_ATOMS: atom_id res chain seq x y z
N MET A 1 1.25 -2.98 20.23
CA MET A 1 0.03 -2.41 19.65
C MET A 1 -0.20 -3.01 18.27
N LEU A 2 -1.44 -3.48 18.00
CA LEU A 2 -1.80 -4.05 16.72
C LEU A 2 -2.45 -2.98 15.86
N PHE A 3 -1.89 -2.74 14.67
CA PHE A 3 -2.44 -1.74 13.76
C PHE A 3 -2.16 -2.10 12.31
N SER A 4 -3.00 -1.56 11.43
CA SER A 4 -2.84 -1.68 9.98
C SER A 4 -2.29 -0.38 9.42
N VAL A 5 -1.51 -0.49 8.35
CA VAL A 5 -1.13 0.66 7.51
C VAL A 5 -1.90 0.55 6.19
N LEU A 6 -2.45 1.64 5.75
CA LEU A 6 -3.21 1.72 4.50
C LEU A 6 -2.57 2.74 3.57
N LEU A 7 -2.26 2.33 2.35
CA LEU A 7 -1.78 3.24 1.31
C LEU A 7 -2.38 2.88 -0.03
N SER A 8 -2.48 3.88 -0.90
CA SER A 8 -3.02 3.74 -2.25
C SER A 8 -2.08 4.40 -3.24
N LEU A 9 -2.00 3.85 -4.44
CA LEU A 9 -1.22 4.44 -5.52
C LEU A 9 -1.92 4.23 -6.86
N TYR A 10 -1.54 5.02 -7.85
CA TYR A 10 -2.05 4.92 -9.22
C TYR A 10 -0.87 5.00 -10.20
N HIS A 11 -1.16 4.88 -11.49
CA HIS A 11 -0.11 4.68 -12.51
C HIS A 11 0.91 5.83 -12.63
N LYS A 12 0.57 7.04 -12.16
CA LYS A 12 1.49 8.19 -12.22
C LYS A 12 2.41 8.30 -11.01
N GLU A 13 2.29 7.38 -10.04
CA GLU A 13 3.18 7.38 -8.88
C GLU A 13 4.61 7.07 -9.30
N SER A 14 5.57 7.64 -8.58
CA SER A 14 7.00 7.37 -8.81
C SER A 14 7.39 6.03 -8.17
N PRO A 15 8.03 5.12 -8.93
CA PRO A 15 8.57 3.89 -8.34
C PRO A 15 9.56 4.15 -7.20
N LEU A 16 10.35 5.22 -7.30
CA LEU A 16 11.28 5.59 -6.24
C LEU A 16 10.54 5.99 -4.95
N PHE A 17 9.50 6.81 -5.07
CA PHE A 17 8.72 7.22 -3.91
C PHE A 17 7.97 6.05 -3.28
N LEU A 18 7.43 5.15 -4.11
CA LEU A 18 6.80 3.93 -3.61
C LEU A 18 7.81 3.09 -2.82
N ARG A 19 9.01 2.88 -3.36
CA ARG A 19 10.07 2.14 -2.68
C ARG A 19 10.43 2.79 -1.34
N GLN A 20 10.58 4.11 -1.33
CA GLN A 20 10.90 4.84 -0.10
C GLN A 20 9.80 4.70 0.94
N SER A 21 8.53 4.80 0.53
CA SER A 21 7.39 4.67 1.43
C SER A 21 7.31 3.27 2.04
N LEU A 22 7.44 2.24 1.23
CA LEU A 22 7.41 0.85 1.71
C LEU A 22 8.60 0.55 2.61
N THR A 23 9.79 1.01 2.23
CA THR A 23 10.98 0.86 3.08
C THR A 23 10.77 1.53 4.44
N SER A 24 10.22 2.74 4.44
CA SER A 24 9.92 3.45 5.69
C SER A 24 8.95 2.68 6.57
N ILE A 25 7.90 2.11 6.00
CA ILE A 25 6.91 1.32 6.75
C ILE A 25 7.59 0.12 7.43
N PHE A 26 8.42 -0.60 6.71
CA PHE A 26 9.00 -1.86 7.19
C PHE A 26 10.29 -1.70 7.99
N THR A 27 10.81 -0.46 8.13
CA THR A 27 12.01 -0.20 8.91
C THR A 27 11.77 0.66 10.15
N GLN A 28 10.54 1.11 10.38
CA GLN A 28 10.22 1.92 11.57
C GLN A 28 10.27 1.08 12.84
N THR A 29 10.43 1.75 13.97
CA THR A 29 10.56 1.09 15.28
C THR A 29 9.30 0.32 15.66
N LEU A 30 8.12 0.90 15.43
CA LEU A 30 6.84 0.26 15.68
C LEU A 30 6.32 -0.29 14.36
N LEU A 31 6.42 -1.61 14.16
CA LEU A 31 6.03 -2.24 12.92
C LEU A 31 4.54 -2.51 12.86
N PRO A 32 3.90 -2.28 11.70
CA PRO A 32 2.51 -2.69 11.52
C PRO A 32 2.41 -4.21 11.45
N ILE A 33 1.26 -4.75 11.86
CA ILE A 33 0.99 -6.18 11.73
C ILE A 33 0.42 -6.50 10.35
N GLU A 34 -0.09 -5.48 9.66
CA GLU A 34 -0.73 -5.62 8.36
C GLU A 34 -0.53 -4.32 7.57
N VAL A 35 -0.17 -4.46 6.29
CA VAL A 35 -0.10 -3.33 5.36
C VAL A 35 -1.02 -3.62 4.19
N VAL A 36 -1.99 -2.75 3.95
CA VAL A 36 -2.93 -2.87 2.82
C VAL A 36 -2.54 -1.83 1.78
N LEU A 37 -2.10 -2.30 0.63
CA LEU A 37 -1.73 -1.48 -0.53
C LEU A 37 -2.83 -1.60 -1.58
N VAL A 38 -3.43 -0.47 -1.95
CA VAL A 38 -4.47 -0.44 -2.99
C VAL A 38 -3.87 0.05 -4.29
N GLU A 39 -3.95 -0.78 -5.32
CA GLU A 39 -3.64 -0.40 -6.71
C GLU A 39 -4.89 0.22 -7.31
N ASP A 40 -4.91 1.55 -7.39
CA ASP A 40 -6.06 2.30 -7.90
C ASP A 40 -6.05 2.29 -9.43
N GLY A 41 -6.47 1.18 -10.00
CA GLY A 41 -6.39 0.90 -11.42
C GLY A 41 -5.08 0.26 -11.83
N PRO A 42 -4.92 -0.08 -13.12
CA PRO A 42 -3.68 -0.65 -13.63
C PRO A 42 -2.48 0.28 -13.41
N LEU A 43 -1.34 -0.31 -13.12
CA LEU A 43 -0.10 0.39 -12.83
C LEU A 43 0.93 0.14 -13.94
N THR A 44 2.06 0.83 -13.86
CA THR A 44 3.20 0.59 -14.75
C THR A 44 3.96 -0.67 -14.34
N ASP A 45 4.75 -1.22 -15.27
CA ASP A 45 5.58 -2.39 -14.98
C ASP A 45 6.59 -2.11 -13.86
N GLU A 46 7.14 -0.90 -13.82
CA GLU A 46 8.10 -0.50 -12.77
C GLU A 46 7.45 -0.49 -11.40
N LEU A 47 6.20 -0.02 -11.29
CA LEU A 47 5.47 -0.03 -10.03
C LEU A 47 5.15 -1.46 -9.60
N TYR A 48 4.70 -2.30 -10.53
CA TYR A 48 4.46 -3.72 -10.21
C TYR A 48 5.73 -4.43 -9.74
N ALA A 49 6.87 -4.10 -10.32
CA ALA A 49 8.15 -4.70 -9.92
C ALA A 49 8.50 -4.36 -8.47
N VAL A 50 8.29 -3.11 -8.05
CA VAL A 50 8.52 -2.70 -6.66
C VAL A 50 7.58 -3.45 -5.71
N ILE A 51 6.28 -3.51 -6.06
CA ILE A 51 5.29 -4.21 -5.24
C ILE A 51 5.65 -5.69 -5.10
N LYS A 52 6.03 -6.34 -6.19
CA LYS A 52 6.41 -7.75 -6.17
C LYS A 52 7.62 -8.01 -5.27
N GLU A 53 8.61 -7.13 -5.33
CA GLU A 53 9.80 -7.24 -4.49
C GLU A 53 9.40 -7.20 -3.01
N PHE A 54 8.56 -6.26 -2.61
CA PHE A 54 8.18 -6.11 -1.22
C PHE A 54 7.22 -7.22 -0.76
N THR A 55 6.30 -7.67 -1.60
CA THR A 55 5.40 -8.77 -1.23
C THR A 55 6.18 -10.07 -1.03
N SER A 56 7.26 -10.29 -1.77
CA SER A 56 8.08 -11.49 -1.60
C SER A 56 8.87 -11.50 -0.29
N GLN A 57 9.15 -10.32 0.28
CA GLN A 57 9.93 -10.16 1.51
C GLN A 57 9.04 -9.95 2.75
N HIS A 58 7.80 -9.47 2.57
CA HIS A 58 6.92 -9.06 3.66
C HIS A 58 5.54 -9.69 3.49
N PRO A 59 5.31 -10.87 4.10
CA PRO A 59 4.01 -11.54 3.98
C PRO A 59 2.83 -10.76 4.57
N GLU A 60 3.10 -9.79 5.46
CA GLU A 60 2.06 -8.90 6.01
C GLU A 60 1.56 -7.85 5.01
N LEU A 61 2.22 -7.70 3.85
CA LEU A 61 1.78 -6.79 2.80
C LEU A 61 0.70 -7.46 1.95
N LYS A 62 -0.49 -6.88 1.98
CA LYS A 62 -1.66 -7.32 1.19
C LYS A 62 -1.91 -6.33 0.07
N VAL A 63 -2.08 -6.83 -1.15
CA VAL A 63 -2.32 -5.99 -2.32
C VAL A 63 -3.76 -6.15 -2.77
N ILE A 64 -4.46 -5.03 -2.93
CA ILE A 64 -5.83 -4.98 -3.42
C ILE A 64 -5.80 -4.25 -4.76
N SER A 65 -6.21 -4.92 -5.83
CA SER A 65 -6.20 -4.36 -7.18
C SER A 65 -7.59 -3.93 -7.59
N LEU A 66 -7.76 -2.66 -7.93
CA LEU A 66 -9.00 -2.17 -8.50
C LEU A 66 -8.92 -2.23 -10.02
N PRO A 67 -10.02 -2.55 -10.72
CA PRO A 67 -9.99 -2.69 -12.18
C PRO A 67 -9.80 -1.37 -12.91
N THR A 68 -10.19 -0.25 -12.29
CA THR A 68 -10.07 1.09 -12.89
C THR A 68 -9.67 2.09 -11.83
N ASN A 69 -9.05 3.20 -12.27
CA ASN A 69 -8.72 4.31 -11.40
C ASN A 69 -10.00 5.00 -10.93
N ARG A 70 -10.28 4.96 -9.63
CA ARG A 70 -11.48 5.54 -9.02
C ARG A 70 -11.20 6.81 -8.23
N GLY A 71 -9.94 7.17 -8.03
CA GLY A 71 -9.52 8.29 -7.22
C GLY A 71 -9.19 7.89 -5.79
N LEU A 72 -8.42 8.76 -5.13
CA LEU A 72 -7.82 8.46 -3.82
C LEU A 72 -8.87 8.10 -2.76
N GLY A 73 -9.95 8.89 -2.65
CA GLY A 73 -10.97 8.66 -1.62
C GLY A 73 -11.64 7.30 -1.74
N LYS A 74 -12.04 6.92 -2.96
CA LYS A 74 -12.68 5.62 -3.19
C LYS A 74 -11.71 4.46 -3.01
N ALA A 75 -10.46 4.64 -3.45
CA ALA A 75 -9.43 3.63 -3.28
C ALA A 75 -9.16 3.38 -1.79
N LEU A 76 -9.04 4.43 -0.99
CA LEU A 76 -8.83 4.29 0.45
C LEU A 76 -10.03 3.65 1.14
N ASN A 77 -11.26 3.99 0.73
CA ASN A 77 -12.45 3.33 1.28
C ASN A 77 -12.46 1.83 1.00
N GLU A 78 -12.06 1.42 -0.21
CA GLU A 78 -11.94 0.00 -0.53
C GLU A 78 -10.85 -0.66 0.33
N GLY A 79 -9.70 -0.01 0.47
CA GLY A 79 -8.62 -0.51 1.30
C GLY A 79 -9.02 -0.71 2.76
N LEU A 80 -9.78 0.24 3.31
CA LEU A 80 -10.27 0.14 4.68
C LEU A 80 -11.07 -1.13 4.94
N LYS A 81 -11.85 -1.59 3.97
CA LYS A 81 -12.63 -2.83 4.10
C LYS A 81 -11.74 -4.07 4.29
N HIS A 82 -10.50 -3.99 3.87
CA HIS A 82 -9.54 -5.10 3.97
C HIS A 82 -8.60 -4.96 5.17
N CYS A 83 -8.70 -3.87 5.94
CA CYS A 83 -7.93 -3.70 7.16
C CYS A 83 -8.61 -4.47 8.29
N SER A 84 -7.83 -5.33 8.97
CA SER A 84 -8.35 -6.22 10.00
C SER A 84 -8.33 -5.58 11.40
N TYR A 85 -7.64 -4.46 11.57
CA TYR A 85 -7.45 -3.83 12.87
C TYR A 85 -8.12 -2.48 12.93
N ASP A 86 -8.63 -2.11 14.11
CA ASP A 86 -9.37 -0.85 14.31
C ASP A 86 -8.47 0.36 14.13
N LEU A 87 -7.21 0.24 14.57
CA LEU A 87 -6.24 1.32 14.38
C LEU A 87 -5.61 1.20 13.00
N VAL A 88 -5.86 2.19 12.16
CA VAL A 88 -5.34 2.23 10.79
C VAL A 88 -4.57 3.54 10.59
N ALA A 89 -3.29 3.42 10.24
CA ALA A 89 -2.45 4.56 9.88
C ALA A 89 -2.43 4.71 8.36
N ARG A 90 -2.75 5.90 7.86
CA ARG A 90 -2.65 6.20 6.43
C ARG A 90 -1.22 6.63 6.10
N MET A 91 -0.71 6.13 4.97
CA MET A 91 0.59 6.52 4.44
C MET A 91 0.40 7.05 3.03
N ASP A 92 0.92 8.24 2.75
CA ASP A 92 0.93 8.79 1.39
C ASP A 92 2.23 8.39 0.70
N THR A 93 2.15 8.10 -0.61
CA THR A 93 3.31 7.67 -1.38
C THR A 93 4.10 8.83 -1.97
N ASP A 94 3.53 10.02 -1.99
CA ASP A 94 4.19 11.22 -2.53
C ASP A 94 4.31 12.34 -1.51
#